data_42973d2b62cf3154d1f9e9bcf8d21bc5
#
_entry.id   42973d2b62cf3154d1f9e9bcf8d21bc5
#
_cell.length_a   1.000
_cell.length_b   1.000
_cell.length_c   1.000
_cell.angle_alpha   90.00
_cell.angle_beta   90.00
_cell.angle_gamma   90.00
#
_symmetry.space_group_name_H-M   'P 1'
#
loop_
_entity.id
_entity.type
_entity.pdbx_description
1 polymer ?
#
loop_
_entity_poly.entity_id
_entity_poly.type
_entity_poly.pdbx_seq_one_letter_code
_entity_poly.pdbx_strand_id
1 'polypeptide(L)'
;MVTLFLLLFQSAQPPIWAQEATWYQIFVERFHNGDPHNDPTLESIRGSWPHLSPEGWSVTPWTHDWYAMDPWAEAADLDFYTAVQLRRYGGDLQGVIDKLDYLADLGITAIYLNPLNDAPSLHKYDARHYHHIDVHFGPDPAADKALIAGETPDDPSTWVWTHADRLFLRVISEAHARGIRVVLDVSWNHTGQTFWAWKDVLAKGRASRFADWYEIESFEPFRYSGWAGVPELPELRKIGAEGRVHGRPVPGNLHEDVKRHIFDVTRRWMDPNGDGDPSDGVDGFRLDVAELVPIEFWREYRRFVTSINPDAFLVGEVWWDVWPDRMIDPGPWVGKDVFDAVMNYRWYMPTRSFFADALPQVRTASEYVMHLDSISRGQSLPVRRAMMNLAASHDSERFGTSILNRGNRYKYRMSPRETETFRVDKPDAWTLRLQRLILAHQFTYIGAPHIWNGDELGMWGGDDPDMRKPIIWPELNFEDEVAHPFGRFRKRDTVKADMDLHAYHKALIAIRRRNPALVWGDLQYKPTADPLQSLAYLRSHDGNRILVVFHNRADDGTLAVDGVPTGSYTDLLDGSSHVPSENGRLLLPMEGKSARILRITSPTSPSPDW
;
A
#
# COMPACT_ATOMS: atom_id res chain seq x y z
N MET A 1 30.05 -45.23 -6.95
CA MET A 1 30.27 -43.82 -6.59
C MET A 1 28.93 -43.08 -6.80
N VAL A 2 28.11 -43.00 -5.79
CA VAL A 2 26.78 -42.35 -5.87
C VAL A 2 26.99 -40.91 -5.38
N THR A 3 26.94 -39.98 -6.33
CA THR A 3 27.00 -38.53 -6.01
C THR A 3 25.67 -38.12 -5.46
N LEU A 4 25.58 -37.97 -4.14
CA LEU A 4 24.43 -37.46 -3.43
C LEU A 4 24.35 -35.93 -3.70
N PHE A 5 23.44 -35.49 -4.59
CA PHE A 5 23.05 -34.09 -4.70
C PHE A 5 22.28 -33.71 -3.43
N LEU A 6 22.99 -33.10 -2.48
CA LEU A 6 22.36 -32.32 -1.45
C LEU A 6 21.74 -31.07 -2.11
N LEU A 7 20.46 -31.16 -2.47
CA LEU A 7 19.61 -29.99 -2.65
C LEU A 7 19.51 -29.29 -1.28
N LEU A 8 20.43 -28.35 -1.03
CA LEU A 8 20.26 -27.36 -0.02
C LEU A 8 18.97 -26.59 -0.37
N PHE A 9 17.89 -26.88 0.33
CA PHE A 9 16.75 -25.96 0.39
C PHE A 9 17.27 -24.67 1.02
N GLN A 10 17.80 -23.76 0.20
CA GLN A 10 17.95 -22.37 0.57
C GLN A 10 16.53 -21.90 0.89
N SER A 11 16.27 -21.50 2.15
CA SER A 11 15.00 -20.87 2.48
C SER A 11 14.80 -19.71 1.50
N ALA A 12 13.69 -19.70 0.79
CA ALA A 12 13.42 -18.67 -0.19
C ALA A 12 13.54 -17.30 0.47
N GLN A 13 14.48 -16.51 -0.04
CA GLN A 13 14.74 -15.15 0.43
C GLN A 13 13.93 -14.19 -0.44
N PRO A 14 13.38 -13.08 0.11
CA PRO A 14 12.79 -12.04 -0.71
C PRO A 14 13.77 -11.56 -1.79
N PRO A 15 13.28 -11.25 -3.02
CA PRO A 15 14.12 -10.72 -4.08
C PRO A 15 14.91 -9.49 -3.62
N ILE A 16 16.14 -9.34 -4.15
CA ILE A 16 17.03 -8.23 -3.76
C ILE A 16 16.36 -6.88 -4.06
N TRP A 17 15.74 -6.76 -5.23
CA TRP A 17 15.07 -5.53 -5.62
C TRP A 17 13.96 -5.11 -4.62
N ALA A 18 13.24 -6.07 -4.04
CA ALA A 18 12.17 -5.80 -3.06
C ALA A 18 12.73 -5.34 -1.70
N GLN A 19 13.93 -5.80 -1.32
CA GLN A 19 14.63 -5.33 -0.11
C GLN A 19 15.15 -3.89 -0.26
N GLU A 20 15.44 -3.46 -1.50
CA GLU A 20 15.90 -2.11 -1.85
C GLU A 20 14.76 -1.15 -2.17
N ALA A 21 13.54 -1.67 -2.36
CA ALA A 21 12.43 -0.93 -2.91
C ALA A 21 12.06 0.32 -2.11
N THR A 22 11.70 1.36 -2.85
CA THR A 22 10.87 2.47 -2.39
C THR A 22 9.53 2.34 -3.12
N TRP A 23 8.51 2.01 -2.36
CA TRP A 23 7.19 1.68 -2.88
C TRP A 23 6.33 2.92 -3.07
N TYR A 24 5.54 2.92 -4.16
CA TYR A 24 4.46 3.87 -4.37
C TYR A 24 3.18 3.13 -4.73
N GLN A 25 2.14 3.28 -3.93
CA GLN A 25 0.84 2.66 -4.17
C GLN A 25 -0.01 3.56 -5.06
N ILE A 26 -0.63 3.00 -6.09
CA ILE A 26 -1.48 3.71 -7.05
C ILE A 26 -2.90 3.16 -7.03
N PHE A 27 -3.87 4.03 -6.73
CA PHE A 27 -5.29 3.79 -6.93
C PHE A 27 -5.70 4.45 -8.25
N VAL A 28 -5.74 3.66 -9.34
CA VAL A 28 -5.76 4.15 -10.71
C VAL A 28 -6.91 5.13 -10.97
N GLU A 29 -8.13 4.79 -10.54
CA GLU A 29 -9.33 5.62 -10.71
C GLU A 29 -9.20 7.03 -10.09
N ARG A 30 -8.26 7.23 -9.17
CA ARG A 30 -8.00 8.49 -8.43
C ARG A 30 -6.60 9.04 -8.68
N PHE A 31 -5.84 8.47 -9.63
CA PHE A 31 -4.46 8.85 -9.85
C PHE A 31 -4.31 9.98 -10.89
N HIS A 32 -4.72 9.74 -12.12
CA HIS A 32 -4.73 10.74 -13.19
C HIS A 32 -5.66 10.28 -14.33
N ASN A 33 -6.51 11.18 -14.84
CA ASN A 33 -7.30 10.95 -16.03
C ASN A 33 -6.46 11.32 -17.26
N GLY A 34 -5.95 10.32 -17.96
CA GLY A 34 -5.10 10.49 -19.15
C GLY A 34 -5.88 10.52 -20.45
N ASP A 35 -7.09 9.93 -20.47
CA ASP A 35 -7.96 9.88 -21.64
C ASP A 35 -9.44 10.06 -21.25
N PRO A 36 -9.98 11.28 -21.25
CA PRO A 36 -11.39 11.52 -20.91
C PRO A 36 -12.41 10.82 -21.82
N HIS A 37 -12.00 10.24 -22.96
CA HIS A 37 -12.93 9.53 -23.85
C HIS A 37 -13.31 8.13 -23.32
N ASN A 38 -12.52 7.58 -22.40
CA ASN A 38 -12.79 6.30 -21.76
C ASN A 38 -13.53 6.42 -20.43
N ASP A 39 -13.89 7.64 -19.99
CA ASP A 39 -14.53 7.90 -18.71
C ASP A 39 -15.69 6.93 -18.43
N PRO A 40 -15.85 6.46 -17.18
CA PRO A 40 -16.95 5.60 -16.78
C PRO A 40 -18.33 6.21 -17.06
N THR A 41 -19.28 5.34 -17.35
CA THR A 41 -20.69 5.71 -17.56
C THR A 41 -21.56 5.12 -16.46
N LEU A 42 -22.79 5.62 -16.30
CA LEU A 42 -23.74 5.04 -15.33
C LEU A 42 -23.95 3.53 -15.56
N GLU A 43 -23.92 3.08 -16.83
CA GLU A 43 -24.04 1.66 -17.17
C GLU A 43 -22.83 0.86 -16.66
N SER A 44 -21.63 1.40 -16.75
CA SER A 44 -20.40 0.70 -16.34
C SER A 44 -20.31 0.47 -14.83
N ILE A 45 -20.90 1.35 -14.02
CA ILE A 45 -20.92 1.22 -12.55
C ILE A 45 -22.13 0.43 -12.03
N ARG A 46 -23.02 -0.02 -12.92
CA ARG A 46 -24.17 -0.82 -12.51
C ARG A 46 -23.74 -2.13 -11.86
N GLY A 47 -24.30 -2.41 -10.70
CA GLY A 47 -23.95 -3.56 -9.85
C GLY A 47 -22.97 -3.23 -8.74
N SER A 48 -22.41 -2.00 -8.70
CA SER A 48 -21.66 -1.55 -7.52
C SER A 48 -22.60 -1.15 -6.38
N TRP A 49 -22.17 -1.37 -5.15
CA TRP A 49 -22.86 -0.81 -3.98
C TRP A 49 -22.90 0.72 -4.09
N PRO A 50 -24.02 1.39 -3.77
CA PRO A 50 -25.25 0.93 -3.12
C PRO A 50 -26.37 0.47 -4.08
N HIS A 51 -26.06 0.00 -5.29
CA HIS A 51 -26.99 -0.49 -6.30
C HIS A 51 -27.99 0.55 -6.82
N LEU A 52 -27.61 1.82 -6.77
CA LEU A 52 -28.41 2.94 -7.25
C LEU A 52 -27.98 3.34 -8.66
N SER A 53 -28.93 3.94 -9.40
CA SER A 53 -28.70 4.47 -10.76
C SER A 53 -29.34 5.86 -10.86
N PRO A 54 -28.73 6.88 -10.21
CA PRO A 54 -29.31 8.23 -10.16
C PRO A 54 -29.37 8.84 -11.56
N GLU A 55 -30.50 9.47 -11.87
CA GLU A 55 -30.68 10.19 -13.12
C GLU A 55 -29.72 11.38 -13.20
N GLY A 56 -29.17 11.63 -14.39
CA GLY A 56 -28.20 12.71 -14.60
C GLY A 56 -26.80 12.42 -14.06
N TRP A 57 -26.51 11.18 -13.62
CA TRP A 57 -25.17 10.81 -13.15
C TRP A 57 -24.10 11.14 -14.20
N SER A 58 -23.00 11.70 -13.76
CA SER A 58 -21.81 12.01 -14.56
C SER A 58 -20.55 11.86 -13.74
N VAL A 59 -19.40 11.73 -14.39
CA VAL A 59 -18.08 11.75 -13.75
C VAL A 59 -17.92 13.06 -12.97
N THR A 60 -17.45 12.97 -11.75
CA THR A 60 -17.20 14.12 -10.88
C THR A 60 -15.96 14.87 -11.38
N PRO A 61 -15.98 16.20 -11.51
CA PRO A 61 -14.80 16.96 -11.91
C PRO A 61 -13.61 16.69 -10.98
N TRP A 62 -12.42 16.48 -11.56
CA TRP A 62 -11.21 16.11 -10.81
C TRP A 62 -10.87 17.08 -9.68
N THR A 63 -11.16 18.35 -9.87
CA THR A 63 -10.79 19.46 -8.96
C THR A 63 -11.89 19.87 -8.00
N HIS A 64 -13.01 19.11 -7.95
CA HIS A 64 -14.18 19.43 -7.13
C HIS A 64 -13.87 19.33 -5.62
N ASP A 65 -14.52 20.21 -4.81
CA ASP A 65 -14.48 20.09 -3.33
C ASP A 65 -14.96 18.71 -2.91
N TRP A 66 -14.12 17.96 -2.21
CA TRP A 66 -14.38 16.56 -1.89
C TRP A 66 -15.73 16.31 -1.22
N TYR A 67 -16.10 17.15 -0.26
CA TYR A 67 -17.35 16.98 0.47
C TYR A 67 -18.56 17.72 -0.13
N ALA A 68 -18.37 18.50 -1.19
CA ALA A 68 -19.51 19.09 -1.90
C ALA A 68 -20.24 17.98 -2.68
N MET A 69 -21.57 18.10 -2.72
CA MET A 69 -22.42 17.11 -3.41
C MET A 69 -22.44 17.39 -4.90
N ASP A 70 -22.39 16.32 -5.70
CA ASP A 70 -22.65 16.41 -7.15
C ASP A 70 -24.12 16.75 -7.41
N PRO A 71 -24.44 17.49 -8.47
CA PRO A 71 -25.82 17.83 -8.81
C PRO A 71 -26.75 16.61 -8.95
N TRP A 72 -26.23 15.51 -9.50
CA TRP A 72 -26.99 14.26 -9.64
C TRP A 72 -27.26 13.60 -8.28
N ALA A 73 -26.36 13.74 -7.34
CA ALA A 73 -26.52 13.19 -5.99
C ALA A 73 -27.52 14.03 -5.15
N GLU A 74 -27.47 15.37 -5.29
CA GLU A 74 -28.47 16.26 -4.68
C GLU A 74 -29.87 16.00 -5.26
N ALA A 75 -29.99 15.86 -6.59
CA ALA A 75 -31.26 15.57 -7.23
C ALA A 75 -31.87 14.21 -6.82
N ALA A 76 -31.03 13.26 -6.44
CA ALA A 76 -31.43 11.94 -5.95
C ALA A 76 -31.58 11.88 -4.41
N ASP A 77 -31.45 13.00 -3.70
CA ASP A 77 -31.55 13.12 -2.22
C ASP A 77 -30.64 12.12 -1.49
N LEU A 78 -29.39 11.96 -1.99
CA LEU A 78 -28.41 11.06 -1.39
C LEU A 78 -27.61 11.79 -0.30
N ASP A 79 -27.23 11.05 0.75
CA ASP A 79 -26.17 11.51 1.66
C ASP A 79 -24.79 11.38 1.01
N PHE A 80 -23.81 12.11 1.56
CA PHE A 80 -22.45 12.12 1.00
C PHE A 80 -21.82 10.74 0.92
N TYR A 81 -21.96 9.90 1.97
CA TYR A 81 -21.29 8.60 2.02
C TYR A 81 -21.93 7.54 1.12
N THR A 82 -23.18 7.71 0.77
CA THR A 82 -23.85 6.96 -0.29
C THR A 82 -23.40 7.45 -1.68
N ALA A 83 -23.40 8.77 -1.90
CA ALA A 83 -23.05 9.38 -3.16
C ALA A 83 -21.60 9.10 -3.58
N VAL A 84 -20.64 9.21 -2.64
CA VAL A 84 -19.20 9.05 -2.91
C VAL A 84 -18.84 7.65 -3.41
N GLN A 85 -19.62 6.61 -3.09
CA GLN A 85 -19.43 5.26 -3.62
C GLN A 85 -19.75 5.18 -5.12
N LEU A 86 -20.63 6.06 -5.59
CA LEU A 86 -20.99 6.14 -7.01
C LEU A 86 -20.11 7.10 -7.79
N ARG A 87 -19.30 7.94 -7.13
CA ARG A 87 -18.38 8.86 -7.79
C ARG A 87 -17.31 8.14 -8.57
N ARG A 88 -17.06 8.64 -9.77
CA ARG A 88 -15.89 8.30 -10.60
C ARG A 88 -15.23 9.60 -11.03
N TYR A 89 -13.91 9.55 -11.16
CA TYR A 89 -13.07 10.68 -11.58
C TYR A 89 -12.34 10.40 -12.90
N GLY A 90 -12.47 9.18 -13.43
CA GLY A 90 -11.94 8.79 -14.73
C GLY A 90 -10.43 8.55 -14.76
N GLY A 91 -9.75 8.35 -13.63
CA GLY A 91 -8.35 7.93 -13.65
C GLY A 91 -8.17 6.61 -14.39
N ASP A 92 -7.11 6.49 -15.20
CA ASP A 92 -6.88 5.40 -16.14
C ASP A 92 -5.41 5.01 -16.30
N LEU A 93 -5.12 3.99 -17.12
CA LEU A 93 -3.75 3.51 -17.35
C LEU A 93 -2.92 4.45 -18.22
N GLN A 94 -3.53 5.26 -19.09
CA GLN A 94 -2.82 6.31 -19.80
C GLN A 94 -2.32 7.36 -18.80
N GLY A 95 -3.16 7.74 -17.84
CA GLY A 95 -2.77 8.62 -16.74
C GLY A 95 -1.63 8.08 -15.88
N VAL A 96 -1.57 6.75 -15.68
CA VAL A 96 -0.41 6.12 -15.02
C VAL A 96 0.85 6.32 -15.87
N ILE A 97 0.80 6.05 -17.18
CA ILE A 97 1.93 6.25 -18.10
C ILE A 97 2.42 7.69 -18.06
N ASP A 98 1.50 8.66 -18.14
CA ASP A 98 1.81 10.09 -18.16
C ASP A 98 2.55 10.58 -16.90
N LYS A 99 2.42 9.85 -15.80
CA LYS A 99 3.05 10.18 -14.50
C LYS A 99 4.25 9.28 -14.13
N LEU A 100 4.67 8.34 -14.98
CA LEU A 100 5.83 7.50 -14.70
C LEU A 100 7.13 8.31 -14.56
N ASP A 101 7.30 9.39 -15.34
CA ASP A 101 8.46 10.27 -15.21
C ASP A 101 8.49 11.04 -13.88
N TYR A 102 7.30 11.43 -13.37
CA TYR A 102 7.17 12.01 -12.03
C TYR A 102 7.60 11.02 -10.95
N LEU A 103 7.17 9.76 -11.04
CA LEU A 103 7.54 8.70 -10.10
C LEU A 103 9.04 8.39 -10.15
N ALA A 104 9.62 8.33 -11.35
CA ALA A 104 11.06 8.13 -11.53
C ALA A 104 11.87 9.29 -10.97
N ASP A 105 11.44 10.55 -11.19
CA ASP A 105 12.09 11.76 -10.65
C ASP A 105 11.98 11.84 -9.12
N LEU A 106 10.85 11.39 -8.54
CA LEU A 106 10.71 11.25 -7.08
C LEU A 106 11.67 10.19 -6.53
N GLY A 107 12.09 9.21 -7.35
CA GLY A 107 13.03 8.14 -7.01
C GLY A 107 12.36 6.82 -6.62
N ILE A 108 11.10 6.63 -7.02
CA ILE A 108 10.35 5.38 -6.84
C ILE A 108 11.01 4.26 -7.64
N THR A 109 11.08 3.07 -7.06
CA THR A 109 11.68 1.88 -7.70
C THR A 109 10.70 0.71 -7.82
N ALA A 110 9.55 0.80 -7.17
CA ALA A 110 8.49 -0.18 -7.30
C ALA A 110 7.11 0.50 -7.12
N ILE A 111 6.18 0.17 -7.99
CA ILE A 111 4.77 0.55 -7.84
C ILE A 111 3.95 -0.69 -7.52
N TYR A 112 2.96 -0.48 -6.67
CA TYR A 112 1.90 -1.45 -6.51
C TYR A 112 0.56 -0.80 -6.91
N LEU A 113 -0.11 -1.43 -7.86
CA LEU A 113 -1.39 -0.97 -8.40
C LEU A 113 -2.51 -1.66 -7.65
N ASN A 114 -3.42 -0.90 -7.04
CA ASN A 114 -4.68 -1.45 -6.54
C ASN A 114 -5.39 -2.22 -7.65
N PRO A 115 -6.37 -3.09 -7.37
CA PRO A 115 -6.91 -3.99 -8.38
C PRO A 115 -7.31 -3.27 -9.67
N LEU A 116 -6.93 -3.86 -10.79
CA LEU A 116 -7.23 -3.35 -12.13
C LEU A 116 -8.35 -4.13 -12.82
N ASN A 117 -8.90 -5.14 -12.14
CA ASN A 117 -9.90 -6.05 -12.68
C ASN A 117 -11.08 -5.30 -13.30
N ASP A 118 -11.64 -5.84 -14.40
CA ASP A 118 -12.98 -5.41 -14.83
C ASP A 118 -13.97 -5.61 -13.67
N ALA A 119 -14.52 -4.51 -13.16
CA ALA A 119 -15.38 -4.50 -11.98
C ALA A 119 -16.27 -3.26 -11.94
N PRO A 120 -17.48 -3.33 -11.33
CA PRO A 120 -18.38 -2.18 -11.27
C PRO A 120 -17.97 -1.12 -10.26
N SER A 121 -17.32 -1.51 -9.13
CA SER A 121 -16.92 -0.56 -8.09
C SER A 121 -15.72 0.29 -8.46
N LEU A 122 -15.51 1.35 -7.71
CA LEU A 122 -14.32 2.22 -7.85
C LEU A 122 -13.03 1.52 -7.37
N HIS A 123 -13.12 0.57 -6.44
CA HIS A 123 -11.98 -0.12 -5.82
C HIS A 123 -11.59 -1.42 -6.55
N LYS A 124 -12.44 -1.96 -7.42
CA LYS A 124 -12.19 -3.12 -8.29
C LYS A 124 -12.00 -4.48 -7.58
N TYR A 125 -12.22 -4.59 -6.26
CA TYR A 125 -12.17 -5.87 -5.56
C TYR A 125 -13.38 -6.77 -5.86
N ASP A 126 -14.48 -6.21 -6.36
CA ASP A 126 -15.69 -6.91 -6.79
C ASP A 126 -15.65 -7.31 -8.28
N ALA A 127 -14.62 -8.04 -8.67
CA ALA A 127 -14.31 -8.39 -10.05
C ALA A 127 -15.50 -9.02 -10.80
N ARG A 128 -15.68 -8.64 -12.10
CA ARG A 128 -16.45 -9.37 -13.12
C ARG A 128 -15.59 -10.43 -13.80
N HIS A 129 -14.31 -10.08 -14.02
CA HIS A 129 -13.28 -10.95 -14.59
C HIS A 129 -11.95 -10.67 -13.91
N TYR A 130 -11.19 -11.74 -13.58
CA TYR A 130 -9.84 -11.60 -13.06
C TYR A 130 -8.78 -11.48 -14.17
N HIS A 131 -9.09 -11.99 -15.35
CA HIS A 131 -8.15 -12.07 -16.48
C HIS A 131 -8.22 -10.88 -17.43
N HIS A 132 -9.06 -9.86 -17.12
CA HIS A 132 -9.16 -8.61 -17.84
C HIS A 132 -9.00 -7.40 -16.93
N ILE A 133 -8.33 -6.40 -17.48
CA ILE A 133 -8.30 -5.04 -16.95
C ILE A 133 -9.66 -4.38 -17.19
N ASP A 134 -10.09 -3.53 -16.28
CA ASP A 134 -11.31 -2.74 -16.45
C ASP A 134 -11.27 -1.97 -17.78
N VAL A 135 -12.31 -2.14 -18.57
CA VAL A 135 -12.36 -1.57 -19.92
C VAL A 135 -12.27 -0.04 -19.93
N HIS A 136 -12.71 0.62 -18.84
CA HIS A 136 -12.61 2.07 -18.66
C HIS A 136 -11.23 2.54 -18.20
N PHE A 137 -10.29 1.61 -17.95
CA PHE A 137 -8.87 1.92 -17.79
C PHE A 137 -8.11 1.89 -19.12
N GLY A 138 -8.76 1.45 -20.20
CA GLY A 138 -8.23 1.35 -21.55
C GLY A 138 -8.91 2.31 -22.55
N PRO A 139 -8.36 2.44 -23.77
CA PRO A 139 -8.75 3.49 -24.71
C PRO A 139 -10.06 3.24 -25.45
N ASP A 140 -10.61 2.01 -25.47
CA ASP A 140 -11.84 1.68 -26.23
C ASP A 140 -12.75 0.72 -25.44
N PRO A 141 -13.50 1.23 -24.45
CA PRO A 141 -14.38 0.40 -23.63
C PRO A 141 -15.45 -0.37 -24.41
N ALA A 142 -15.92 0.19 -25.53
CA ALA A 142 -16.97 -0.43 -26.34
C ALA A 142 -16.46 -1.64 -27.11
N ALA A 143 -15.29 -1.50 -27.77
CA ALA A 143 -14.64 -2.61 -28.46
C ALA A 143 -14.23 -3.71 -27.46
N ASP A 144 -13.70 -3.35 -26.28
CA ASP A 144 -13.28 -4.31 -25.27
C ASP A 144 -14.46 -5.14 -24.73
N LYS A 145 -15.60 -4.51 -24.45
CA LYS A 145 -16.84 -5.24 -24.08
C LYS A 145 -17.28 -6.23 -25.16
N ALA A 146 -17.16 -5.85 -26.43
CA ALA A 146 -17.52 -6.74 -27.55
C ALA A 146 -16.53 -7.92 -27.68
N LEU A 147 -15.23 -7.71 -27.42
CA LEU A 147 -14.22 -8.76 -27.40
C LEU A 147 -14.49 -9.76 -26.27
N ILE A 148 -14.66 -9.29 -25.04
CA ILE A 148 -14.93 -10.10 -23.84
C ILE A 148 -16.22 -10.92 -24.01
N ALA A 149 -17.25 -10.37 -24.63
CA ALA A 149 -18.50 -11.07 -24.87
C ALA A 149 -18.39 -12.32 -25.77
N GLY A 150 -17.30 -12.45 -26.53
CA GLY A 150 -17.00 -13.61 -27.38
C GLY A 150 -16.30 -14.77 -26.67
N GLU A 151 -15.88 -14.60 -25.42
CA GLU A 151 -15.10 -15.59 -24.66
C GLU A 151 -15.95 -16.62 -23.93
N THR A 152 -15.31 -17.72 -23.60
CA THR A 152 -15.75 -18.66 -22.56
C THR A 152 -14.85 -18.42 -21.34
N PRO A 153 -15.29 -17.68 -20.30
CA PRO A 153 -14.40 -17.15 -19.27
C PRO A 153 -13.60 -18.17 -18.44
N ASP A 154 -14.04 -19.42 -18.41
CA ASP A 154 -13.33 -20.53 -17.74
C ASP A 154 -12.48 -21.39 -18.72
N ASP A 155 -12.36 -20.96 -19.98
CA ASP A 155 -11.48 -21.58 -20.98
C ASP A 155 -10.40 -20.59 -21.44
N PRO A 156 -9.18 -20.67 -20.88
CA PRO A 156 -8.08 -19.75 -21.22
C PRO A 156 -7.71 -19.72 -22.71
N SER A 157 -8.05 -20.78 -23.46
CA SER A 157 -7.77 -20.83 -24.90
C SER A 157 -8.65 -19.87 -25.73
N THR A 158 -9.73 -19.38 -25.14
CA THR A 158 -10.67 -18.42 -25.76
C THR A 158 -10.39 -16.97 -25.38
N TRP A 159 -9.51 -16.74 -24.37
CA TRP A 159 -9.24 -15.41 -23.86
C TRP A 159 -8.55 -14.53 -24.90
N VAL A 160 -9.07 -13.35 -25.08
CA VAL A 160 -8.49 -12.32 -25.94
C VAL A 160 -7.69 -11.30 -25.14
N TRP A 161 -6.83 -10.57 -25.82
CA TRP A 161 -6.20 -9.38 -25.25
C TRP A 161 -7.01 -8.16 -25.66
N THR A 162 -7.68 -7.52 -24.69
CA THR A 162 -8.41 -6.26 -24.89
C THR A 162 -7.44 -5.09 -25.12
N HIS A 163 -7.98 -3.93 -25.49
CA HIS A 163 -7.17 -2.71 -25.60
C HIS A 163 -6.66 -2.27 -24.20
N ALA A 164 -7.51 -2.42 -23.18
CA ALA A 164 -7.13 -2.16 -21.78
C ALA A 164 -6.01 -3.09 -21.31
N ASP A 165 -6.12 -4.39 -21.59
CA ASP A 165 -5.05 -5.36 -21.26
C ASP A 165 -3.73 -4.98 -21.92
N ARG A 166 -3.75 -4.65 -23.21
CA ARG A 166 -2.55 -4.24 -23.96
C ARG A 166 -1.95 -2.93 -23.43
N LEU A 167 -2.81 -1.99 -23.00
CA LEU A 167 -2.35 -0.75 -22.37
C LEU A 167 -1.67 -1.04 -21.02
N PHE A 168 -2.18 -2.01 -20.27
CA PHE A 168 -1.50 -2.44 -19.03
C PHE A 168 -0.12 -3.08 -19.30
N LEU A 169 0.01 -3.91 -20.33
CA LEU A 169 1.33 -4.42 -20.73
C LEU A 169 2.29 -3.28 -21.12
N ARG A 170 1.76 -2.22 -21.75
CA ARG A 170 2.54 -1.01 -22.00
C ARG A 170 2.95 -0.29 -20.71
N VAL A 171 2.06 -0.18 -19.70
CA VAL A 171 2.44 0.36 -18.37
C VAL A 171 3.62 -0.40 -17.78
N ILE A 172 3.59 -1.75 -17.83
CA ILE A 172 4.69 -2.59 -17.34
C ILE A 172 6.00 -2.27 -18.09
N SER A 173 5.96 -2.29 -19.41
CA SER A 173 7.15 -2.02 -20.25
C SER A 173 7.73 -0.61 -20.00
N GLU A 174 6.87 0.41 -19.90
CA GLU A 174 7.28 1.81 -19.66
C GLU A 174 7.82 2.01 -18.23
N ALA A 175 7.27 1.30 -17.24
CA ALA A 175 7.76 1.30 -15.87
C ALA A 175 9.14 0.62 -15.80
N HIS A 176 9.29 -0.56 -16.41
CA HIS A 176 10.56 -1.30 -16.48
C HIS A 176 11.65 -0.50 -17.18
N ALA A 177 11.33 0.23 -18.26
CA ALA A 177 12.27 1.12 -18.95
C ALA A 177 12.81 2.24 -18.04
N ARG A 178 12.10 2.57 -16.97
CA ARG A 178 12.51 3.56 -15.94
C ARG A 178 13.11 2.90 -14.68
N GLY A 179 13.30 1.59 -14.68
CA GLY A 179 13.77 0.83 -13.53
C GLY A 179 12.75 0.72 -12.38
N ILE A 180 11.46 0.82 -12.70
CA ILE A 180 10.36 0.71 -11.74
C ILE A 180 9.72 -0.67 -11.89
N ARG A 181 9.67 -1.46 -10.82
CA ARG A 181 8.99 -2.75 -10.76
C ARG A 181 7.48 -2.56 -10.60
N VAL A 182 6.70 -3.50 -11.15
CA VAL A 182 5.23 -3.43 -11.15
C VAL A 182 4.65 -4.63 -10.40
N VAL A 183 3.92 -4.36 -9.32
CA VAL A 183 3.20 -5.36 -8.52
C VAL A 183 1.70 -5.13 -8.65
N LEU A 184 0.94 -6.19 -8.94
CA LEU A 184 -0.51 -6.14 -9.12
C LEU A 184 -1.23 -6.61 -7.85
N ASP A 185 -2.23 -5.85 -7.42
CA ASP A 185 -3.12 -6.24 -6.32
C ASP A 185 -4.19 -7.23 -6.80
N VAL A 186 -4.34 -8.33 -6.08
CA VAL A 186 -5.31 -9.38 -6.42
C VAL A 186 -6.03 -9.89 -5.16
N SER A 187 -7.32 -10.18 -5.28
CA SER A 187 -8.13 -10.77 -4.22
C SER A 187 -8.57 -12.19 -4.62
N TRP A 188 -7.91 -13.21 -4.04
CA TRP A 188 -8.25 -14.61 -4.24
C TRP A 188 -9.20 -15.16 -3.16
N ASN A 189 -9.79 -14.29 -2.34
CA ASN A 189 -10.74 -14.66 -1.29
C ASN A 189 -12.21 -14.66 -1.77
N HIS A 190 -12.57 -13.76 -2.66
CA HIS A 190 -13.96 -13.51 -3.09
C HIS A 190 -14.02 -12.96 -4.51
N THR A 191 -15.21 -13.00 -5.11
CA THR A 191 -15.51 -12.32 -6.39
C THR A 191 -16.56 -11.24 -6.19
N GLY A 192 -16.89 -10.48 -7.23
CA GLY A 192 -18.09 -9.63 -7.22
C GLY A 192 -19.36 -10.43 -7.54
N GLN A 193 -20.54 -9.88 -7.20
CA GLN A 193 -21.82 -10.46 -7.62
C GLN A 193 -22.02 -10.47 -9.14
N THR A 194 -21.27 -9.66 -9.85
CA THR A 194 -21.31 -9.60 -11.31
C THR A 194 -20.30 -10.53 -11.99
N PHE A 195 -19.53 -11.30 -11.21
CA PHE A 195 -18.59 -12.30 -11.72
C PHE A 195 -19.32 -13.38 -12.52
N TRP A 196 -18.78 -13.76 -13.66
CA TRP A 196 -19.44 -14.67 -14.60
C TRP A 196 -19.84 -16.02 -13.97
N ALA A 197 -19.00 -16.64 -13.14
CA ALA A 197 -19.33 -17.89 -12.47
C ALA A 197 -20.43 -17.70 -11.41
N TRP A 198 -20.41 -16.59 -10.66
CA TRP A 198 -21.46 -16.28 -9.69
C TRP A 198 -22.81 -16.03 -10.36
N LYS A 199 -22.83 -15.33 -11.50
CA LYS A 199 -24.05 -15.14 -12.30
C LYS A 199 -24.64 -16.48 -12.76
N ASP A 200 -23.81 -17.44 -13.15
CA ASP A 200 -24.27 -18.79 -13.49
C ASP A 200 -24.89 -19.50 -12.27
N VAL A 201 -24.28 -19.36 -11.08
CA VAL A 201 -24.85 -19.88 -9.82
C VAL A 201 -26.21 -19.26 -9.51
N LEU A 202 -26.33 -17.94 -9.63
CA LEU A 202 -27.62 -17.26 -9.39
C LEU A 202 -28.70 -17.71 -10.38
N ALA A 203 -28.33 -17.98 -11.65
CA ALA A 203 -29.27 -18.43 -12.69
C ALA A 203 -29.68 -19.89 -12.56
N LYS A 204 -28.79 -20.79 -12.17
CA LYS A 204 -29.00 -22.25 -12.21
C LYS A 204 -29.07 -22.89 -10.82
N GLY A 205 -28.78 -22.16 -9.76
CA GLY A 205 -28.75 -22.67 -8.41
C GLY A 205 -27.80 -23.87 -8.27
N ARG A 206 -28.26 -24.93 -7.62
CA ARG A 206 -27.50 -26.18 -7.42
C ARG A 206 -27.06 -26.88 -8.72
N ALA A 207 -27.71 -26.57 -9.85
CA ALA A 207 -27.36 -27.17 -11.15
C ALA A 207 -26.20 -26.43 -11.84
N SER A 208 -25.73 -25.32 -11.30
CA SER A 208 -24.54 -24.64 -11.80
C SER A 208 -23.28 -25.50 -11.58
N ARG A 209 -22.44 -25.62 -12.60
CA ARG A 209 -21.13 -26.27 -12.46
C ARG A 209 -20.15 -25.49 -11.59
N PHE A 210 -20.47 -24.22 -11.30
CA PHE A 210 -19.67 -23.34 -10.43
C PHE A 210 -20.23 -23.27 -9.00
N ALA A 211 -21.28 -24.02 -8.67
CA ALA A 211 -21.85 -23.99 -7.32
C ALA A 211 -20.84 -24.33 -6.23
N ASP A 212 -19.92 -25.25 -6.52
CA ASP A 212 -18.87 -25.67 -5.59
C ASP A 212 -17.67 -24.69 -5.51
N TRP A 213 -17.66 -23.62 -6.33
CA TRP A 213 -16.65 -22.58 -6.23
C TRP A 213 -16.82 -21.67 -5.02
N TYR A 214 -18.05 -21.60 -4.47
CA TYR A 214 -18.44 -20.61 -3.46
C TYR A 214 -18.87 -21.26 -2.14
N GLU A 215 -18.76 -20.48 -1.06
CA GLU A 215 -19.24 -20.85 0.27
C GLU A 215 -20.76 -20.70 0.34
N ILE A 216 -21.50 -21.63 -0.27
CA ILE A 216 -22.96 -21.67 -0.26
C ILE A 216 -23.45 -22.52 0.92
N GLU A 217 -24.19 -21.88 1.84
CA GLU A 217 -24.73 -22.51 3.04
C GLU A 217 -26.02 -23.31 2.73
N SER A 218 -26.88 -22.76 1.86
CA SER A 218 -28.16 -23.35 1.49
C SER A 218 -28.65 -22.82 0.15
N PHE A 219 -29.30 -23.68 -0.65
CA PHE A 219 -29.99 -23.27 -1.87
C PHE A 219 -31.48 -22.97 -1.65
N GLU A 220 -32.08 -23.44 -0.55
CA GLU A 220 -33.50 -23.25 -0.22
C GLU A 220 -33.67 -23.03 1.30
N PRO A 221 -33.83 -21.78 1.78
CA PRO A 221 -33.66 -20.52 1.06
C PRO A 221 -32.18 -20.33 0.66
N PHE A 222 -31.94 -19.58 -0.42
CA PHE A 222 -30.56 -19.32 -0.88
C PHE A 222 -29.79 -18.46 0.13
N ARG A 223 -28.69 -19.00 0.65
CA ARG A 223 -27.77 -18.33 1.58
C ARG A 223 -26.34 -18.70 1.25
N TYR A 224 -25.45 -17.72 1.39
CA TYR A 224 -24.02 -17.86 1.14
C TYR A 224 -23.21 -16.92 2.03
N SER A 225 -21.92 -17.19 2.19
CA SER A 225 -20.99 -16.31 2.90
C SER A 225 -20.46 -15.24 1.96
N GLY A 226 -20.55 -13.98 2.40
CA GLY A 226 -19.82 -12.87 1.81
C GLY A 226 -18.69 -12.42 2.71
N TRP A 227 -17.61 -11.89 2.12
CA TRP A 227 -16.46 -11.39 2.87
C TRP A 227 -16.88 -10.36 3.93
N ALA A 228 -16.45 -10.57 5.17
CA ALA A 228 -16.82 -9.73 6.32
C ALA A 228 -18.35 -9.52 6.47
N GLY A 229 -19.18 -10.43 5.96
CA GLY A 229 -20.65 -10.32 5.95
C GLY A 229 -21.20 -9.41 4.84
N VAL A 230 -20.37 -8.97 3.91
CA VAL A 230 -20.76 -8.15 2.75
C VAL A 230 -21.25 -9.06 1.63
N PRO A 231 -22.57 -9.07 1.30
CA PRO A 231 -23.12 -10.00 0.31
C PRO A 231 -22.66 -9.70 -1.12
N GLU A 232 -22.19 -8.50 -1.39
CA GLU A 232 -21.63 -8.07 -2.69
C GLU A 232 -20.35 -8.80 -3.05
N LEU A 233 -19.69 -9.45 -2.07
CA LEU A 233 -18.38 -10.10 -2.20
C LEU A 233 -18.48 -11.58 -1.82
N PRO A 234 -19.15 -12.44 -2.65
CA PRO A 234 -19.31 -13.86 -2.36
C PRO A 234 -17.95 -14.56 -2.22
N GLU A 235 -17.73 -15.22 -1.07
CA GLU A 235 -16.48 -15.90 -0.77
C GLU A 235 -16.30 -17.17 -1.59
N LEU A 236 -15.06 -17.36 -2.06
CA LEU A 236 -14.62 -18.60 -2.69
C LEU A 236 -14.48 -19.71 -1.64
N ARG A 237 -14.85 -20.93 -2.02
CA ARG A 237 -14.93 -22.09 -1.12
C ARG A 237 -13.57 -22.56 -0.64
N LYS A 238 -13.47 -22.70 0.67
CA LYS A 238 -12.26 -23.11 1.38
C LYS A 238 -12.41 -24.56 1.84
N ILE A 239 -11.72 -25.48 1.17
CA ILE A 239 -11.79 -26.91 1.44
C ILE A 239 -10.87 -27.27 2.59
N GLY A 240 -11.39 -27.94 3.63
CA GLY A 240 -10.61 -28.34 4.81
C GLY A 240 -10.32 -27.18 5.77
N ALA A 241 -11.14 -26.12 5.72
CA ALA A 241 -11.01 -24.94 6.58
C ALA A 241 -11.84 -25.03 7.88
N GLU A 242 -12.36 -26.20 8.19
CA GLU A 242 -13.15 -26.41 9.42
C GLU A 242 -12.28 -26.18 10.65
N GLY A 243 -12.84 -25.49 11.64
CA GLY A 243 -12.12 -25.14 12.87
C GLY A 243 -11.11 -24.00 12.71
N ARG A 244 -11.22 -23.20 11.64
CA ARG A 244 -10.40 -21.99 11.47
C ARG A 244 -10.48 -21.09 12.70
N VAL A 245 -9.35 -20.53 13.10
CA VAL A 245 -9.22 -19.61 14.23
C VAL A 245 -8.74 -18.28 13.71
N HIS A 246 -9.45 -17.21 14.06
CA HIS A 246 -9.07 -15.84 13.66
C HIS A 246 -7.65 -15.49 14.13
N GLY A 247 -6.89 -14.80 13.30
CA GLY A 247 -5.49 -14.44 13.60
C GLY A 247 -4.49 -15.59 13.44
N ARG A 248 -4.93 -16.74 12.91
CA ARG A 248 -4.08 -17.89 12.58
C ARG A 248 -4.23 -18.26 11.11
N PRO A 249 -3.21 -18.89 10.48
CA PRO A 249 -3.36 -19.40 9.13
C PRO A 249 -4.59 -20.30 9.00
N VAL A 250 -5.41 -20.02 7.99
CA VAL A 250 -6.56 -20.86 7.65
C VAL A 250 -6.05 -22.19 7.10
N PRO A 251 -6.43 -23.35 7.67
CA PRO A 251 -6.03 -24.65 7.14
C PRO A 251 -6.74 -24.93 5.81
N GLY A 252 -6.27 -25.96 5.09
CA GLY A 252 -6.91 -26.43 3.86
C GLY A 252 -6.48 -25.66 2.60
N ASN A 253 -7.33 -25.73 1.57
CA ASN A 253 -7.03 -25.20 0.23
C ASN A 253 -8.27 -24.53 -0.39
N LEU A 254 -8.13 -23.85 -1.51
CA LEU A 254 -9.26 -23.46 -2.36
C LEU A 254 -9.73 -24.66 -3.19
N HIS A 255 -10.99 -24.58 -3.68
CA HIS A 255 -11.52 -25.56 -4.62
C HIS A 255 -10.62 -25.71 -5.84
N GLU A 256 -10.42 -26.92 -6.35
CA GLU A 256 -9.43 -27.23 -7.38
C GLU A 256 -9.63 -26.43 -8.68
N ASP A 257 -10.89 -26.27 -9.12
CA ASP A 257 -11.19 -25.54 -10.34
C ASP A 257 -10.99 -24.02 -10.15
N VAL A 258 -11.28 -23.49 -8.95
CA VAL A 258 -10.97 -22.10 -8.59
C VAL A 258 -9.46 -21.87 -8.64
N LYS A 259 -8.70 -22.77 -8.02
CA LYS A 259 -7.24 -22.69 -8.00
C LYS A 259 -6.66 -22.72 -9.42
N ARG A 260 -7.18 -23.61 -10.30
CA ARG A 260 -6.76 -23.68 -11.70
C ARG A 260 -7.00 -22.36 -12.43
N HIS A 261 -8.20 -21.79 -12.28
CA HIS A 261 -8.53 -20.50 -12.89
C HIS A 261 -7.59 -19.38 -12.40
N ILE A 262 -7.34 -19.31 -11.09
CA ILE A 262 -6.39 -18.35 -10.52
C ILE A 262 -4.98 -18.52 -11.09
N PHE A 263 -4.51 -19.75 -11.28
CA PHE A 263 -3.19 -20.02 -11.84
C PHE A 263 -3.10 -19.62 -13.32
N ASP A 264 -4.18 -19.84 -14.08
CA ASP A 264 -4.24 -19.40 -15.49
C ASP A 264 -4.21 -17.87 -15.60
N VAL A 265 -4.97 -17.16 -14.74
CA VAL A 265 -4.93 -15.69 -14.64
C VAL A 265 -3.53 -15.20 -14.23
N THR A 266 -2.93 -15.84 -13.25
CA THR A 266 -1.57 -15.49 -12.77
C THR A 266 -0.56 -15.62 -13.88
N ARG A 267 -0.59 -16.71 -14.64
CA ARG A 267 0.29 -16.92 -15.80
C ARG A 267 0.11 -15.84 -16.85
N ARG A 268 -1.15 -15.49 -17.18
CA ARG A 268 -1.47 -14.43 -18.14
C ARG A 268 -0.77 -13.11 -17.82
N TRP A 269 -0.67 -12.74 -16.55
CA TRP A 269 -0.06 -11.47 -16.16
C TRP A 269 1.44 -11.54 -15.90
N MET A 270 2.00 -12.74 -15.69
CA MET A 270 3.43 -12.93 -15.43
C MET A 270 4.25 -13.31 -16.68
N ASP A 271 3.62 -13.89 -17.69
CA ASP A 271 4.25 -14.33 -18.95
C ASP A 271 3.21 -14.15 -20.08
N PRO A 272 2.94 -12.88 -20.46
CA PRO A 272 1.80 -12.54 -21.33
C PRO A 272 1.92 -13.11 -22.76
N ASN A 273 3.13 -13.30 -23.26
CA ASN A 273 3.39 -13.82 -24.59
C ASN A 273 3.63 -15.35 -24.60
N GLY A 274 3.78 -15.96 -23.41
CA GLY A 274 3.95 -17.40 -23.24
C GLY A 274 5.31 -17.95 -23.71
N ASP A 275 6.35 -17.10 -23.81
CA ASP A 275 7.67 -17.51 -24.28
C ASP A 275 8.59 -18.03 -23.16
N GLY A 276 8.15 -17.91 -21.89
CA GLY A 276 8.89 -18.33 -20.71
C GLY A 276 9.88 -17.28 -20.19
N ASP A 277 9.91 -16.06 -20.76
CA ASP A 277 10.64 -14.91 -20.23
C ASP A 277 9.68 -13.98 -19.48
N PRO A 278 9.74 -13.89 -18.13
CA PRO A 278 8.81 -13.10 -17.35
C PRO A 278 9.09 -11.59 -17.39
N SER A 279 10.02 -11.12 -18.22
CA SER A 279 10.45 -9.71 -18.24
C SER A 279 9.39 -8.76 -18.79
N ASP A 280 8.39 -9.27 -19.50
CA ASP A 280 7.25 -8.51 -20.05
C ASP A 280 5.98 -8.57 -19.18
N GLY A 281 6.03 -9.32 -18.07
CA GLY A 281 4.95 -9.47 -17.10
C GLY A 281 5.14 -8.65 -15.82
N VAL A 282 4.21 -8.83 -14.87
CA VAL A 282 4.29 -8.22 -13.55
C VAL A 282 5.39 -8.86 -12.69
N ASP A 283 6.03 -8.05 -11.83
CA ASP A 283 7.12 -8.48 -10.95
C ASP A 283 6.62 -9.15 -9.65
N GLY A 284 5.32 -9.30 -9.47
CA GLY A 284 4.75 -9.93 -8.31
C GLY A 284 3.34 -9.49 -7.99
N PHE A 285 2.87 -9.87 -6.79
CA PHE A 285 1.50 -9.62 -6.37
C PHE A 285 1.40 -9.12 -4.93
N ARG A 286 0.52 -8.14 -4.71
CA ARG A 286 -0.05 -7.85 -3.41
C ARG A 286 -1.30 -8.69 -3.25
N LEU A 287 -1.41 -9.40 -2.14
CA LEU A 287 -2.41 -10.41 -1.90
C LEU A 287 -3.40 -9.89 -0.86
N ASP A 288 -4.58 -9.54 -1.35
CA ASP A 288 -5.67 -8.98 -0.56
C ASP A 288 -6.25 -10.01 0.42
N VAL A 289 -6.56 -9.56 1.64
CA VAL A 289 -7.18 -10.40 2.70
C VAL A 289 -6.45 -11.74 2.88
N ALA A 290 -5.13 -11.73 2.78
CA ALA A 290 -4.32 -12.94 2.68
C ALA A 290 -4.45 -13.88 3.87
N GLU A 291 -4.76 -13.35 5.06
CA GLU A 291 -4.97 -14.13 6.29
C GLU A 291 -6.24 -14.98 6.26
N LEU A 292 -7.22 -14.68 5.39
CA LEU A 292 -8.47 -15.42 5.26
C LEU A 292 -8.43 -16.52 4.18
N VAL A 293 -7.39 -16.53 3.33
CA VAL A 293 -7.22 -17.56 2.29
C VAL A 293 -6.37 -18.72 2.84
N PRO A 294 -6.70 -19.98 2.50
CA PRO A 294 -6.03 -21.15 3.06
C PRO A 294 -4.53 -21.19 2.81
N ILE A 295 -3.77 -21.59 3.84
CA ILE A 295 -2.29 -21.57 3.82
C ILE A 295 -1.69 -22.53 2.80
N GLU A 296 -2.33 -23.69 2.53
CA GLU A 296 -1.83 -24.66 1.54
C GLU A 296 -1.99 -24.10 0.12
N PHE A 297 -3.08 -23.34 -0.15
CA PHE A 297 -3.21 -22.62 -1.40
C PHE A 297 -2.05 -21.64 -1.60
N TRP A 298 -1.70 -20.85 -0.58
CA TRP A 298 -0.58 -19.89 -0.68
C TRP A 298 0.77 -20.58 -0.94
N ARG A 299 0.99 -21.76 -0.36
CA ARG A 299 2.18 -22.58 -0.62
C ARG A 299 2.26 -23.04 -2.07
N GLU A 300 1.13 -23.50 -2.62
CA GLU A 300 1.04 -23.89 -4.02
C GLU A 300 1.18 -22.69 -4.95
N TYR A 301 0.53 -21.57 -4.61
CA TYR A 301 0.59 -20.33 -5.35
C TYR A 301 2.02 -19.80 -5.42
N ARG A 302 2.76 -19.76 -4.29
CA ARG A 302 4.16 -19.39 -4.29
C ARG A 302 4.99 -20.27 -5.21
N ARG A 303 4.87 -21.60 -5.12
CA ARG A 303 5.59 -22.51 -6.00
C ARG A 303 5.27 -22.26 -7.47
N PHE A 304 4.02 -21.99 -7.78
CA PHE A 304 3.58 -21.68 -9.14
C PHE A 304 4.19 -20.36 -9.64
N VAL A 305 4.05 -19.27 -8.87
CA VAL A 305 4.60 -17.96 -9.20
C VAL A 305 6.12 -18.02 -9.39
N THR A 306 6.85 -18.66 -8.46
CA THR A 306 8.31 -18.77 -8.55
C THR A 306 8.78 -19.72 -9.66
N SER A 307 7.93 -20.60 -10.15
CA SER A 307 8.24 -21.43 -11.34
C SER A 307 8.18 -20.63 -12.64
N ILE A 308 7.43 -19.51 -12.67
CA ILE A 308 7.37 -18.59 -13.82
C ILE A 308 8.50 -17.54 -13.67
N ASN A 309 8.56 -16.88 -12.52
CA ASN A 309 9.57 -15.87 -12.22
C ASN A 309 10.18 -16.10 -10.83
N PRO A 310 11.42 -16.60 -10.73
CA PRO A 310 12.11 -16.82 -9.45
C PRO A 310 12.31 -15.52 -8.63
N ASP A 311 12.35 -14.36 -9.30
CA ASP A 311 12.51 -13.03 -8.68
C ASP A 311 11.17 -12.32 -8.43
N ALA A 312 10.03 -13.01 -8.57
CA ALA A 312 8.73 -12.44 -8.25
C ALA A 312 8.56 -12.20 -6.74
N PHE A 313 7.89 -11.12 -6.40
CA PHE A 313 7.63 -10.71 -5.02
C PHE A 313 6.17 -10.96 -4.61
N LEU A 314 5.98 -11.63 -3.49
CA LEU A 314 4.66 -11.85 -2.90
C LEU A 314 4.56 -11.10 -1.56
N VAL A 315 3.69 -10.10 -1.50
CA VAL A 315 3.41 -9.33 -0.28
C VAL A 315 1.96 -9.55 0.15
N GLY A 316 1.76 -10.12 1.34
CA GLY A 316 0.43 -10.40 1.88
C GLY A 316 -0.12 -9.24 2.70
N GLU A 317 -1.43 -9.02 2.63
CA GLU A 317 -2.12 -8.24 3.63
C GLU A 317 -2.48 -9.15 4.80
N VAL A 318 -1.90 -8.86 5.98
CA VAL A 318 -2.16 -9.56 7.24
C VAL A 318 -2.29 -8.50 8.33
N TRP A 319 -3.51 -8.25 8.83
CA TRP A 319 -3.76 -7.02 9.56
C TRP A 319 -4.27 -7.22 10.99
N TRP A 320 -5.59 -7.35 11.22
CA TRP A 320 -6.18 -7.29 12.56
C TRP A 320 -6.44 -8.66 13.17
N ASP A 321 -5.93 -8.88 14.38
CA ASP A 321 -6.31 -10.01 15.25
C ASP A 321 -7.50 -9.62 16.13
N VAL A 322 -7.40 -8.49 16.82
CA VAL A 322 -8.49 -7.91 17.60
C VAL A 322 -8.55 -6.41 17.31
N TRP A 323 -9.48 -6.01 16.45
CA TRP A 323 -9.65 -4.60 16.10
C TRP A 323 -10.25 -3.80 17.27
N PRO A 324 -9.77 -2.60 17.60
CA PRO A 324 -8.57 -1.93 17.09
C PRO A 324 -7.35 -2.14 18.00
N ASP A 325 -7.31 -3.19 18.82
CA ASP A 325 -6.36 -3.35 19.92
C ASP A 325 -5.08 -4.09 19.52
N ARG A 326 -5.18 -5.09 18.67
CA ARG A 326 -4.04 -5.96 18.34
C ARG A 326 -4.04 -6.38 16.87
N MET A 327 -2.86 -6.25 16.25
CA MET A 327 -2.60 -6.73 14.90
C MET A 327 -2.06 -8.17 14.94
N ILE A 328 -2.35 -8.94 13.88
CA ILE A 328 -1.86 -10.31 13.69
C ILE A 328 -0.33 -10.32 13.66
N ASP A 329 0.27 -11.36 14.26
CA ASP A 329 1.68 -11.67 14.04
C ASP A 329 1.87 -12.34 12.67
N PRO A 330 2.54 -11.71 11.69
CA PRO A 330 2.68 -12.26 10.35
C PRO A 330 3.67 -13.43 10.26
N GLY A 331 4.37 -13.78 11.35
CA GLY A 331 5.40 -14.81 11.37
C GLY A 331 5.03 -16.13 10.69
N PRO A 332 3.79 -16.64 10.84
CA PRO A 332 3.34 -17.85 10.14
C PRO A 332 3.27 -17.74 8.60
N TRP A 333 3.15 -16.52 8.05
CA TRP A 333 3.00 -16.29 6.61
C TRP A 333 4.29 -15.84 5.92
N VAL A 334 5.31 -15.39 6.65
CA VAL A 334 6.52 -14.79 6.06
C VAL A 334 7.77 -15.64 6.22
N GLY A 335 8.71 -15.49 5.31
CA GLY A 335 10.08 -15.98 5.45
C GLY A 335 10.27 -17.49 5.30
N LYS A 336 9.32 -18.21 4.70
CA LYS A 336 9.40 -19.65 4.45
C LYS A 336 8.93 -20.00 3.05
N ASP A 337 7.71 -20.52 2.95
CA ASP A 337 7.11 -21.09 1.75
C ASP A 337 5.80 -20.41 1.35
N VAL A 338 5.51 -19.22 1.91
CA VAL A 338 4.27 -18.48 1.69
C VAL A 338 4.57 -17.11 1.07
N PHE A 339 4.83 -16.06 1.89
CA PHE A 339 5.09 -14.72 1.39
C PHE A 339 6.53 -14.28 1.65
N ASP A 340 7.02 -13.35 0.83
CA ASP A 340 8.31 -12.71 1.01
C ASP A 340 8.25 -11.68 2.14
N ALA A 341 7.13 -10.96 2.23
CA ALA A 341 6.86 -9.93 3.22
C ALA A 341 5.35 -9.73 3.41
N VAL A 342 4.99 -8.83 4.31
CA VAL A 342 3.62 -8.30 4.44
C VAL A 342 3.62 -6.78 4.43
N MET A 343 2.44 -6.19 4.20
CA MET A 343 2.17 -4.78 4.47
C MET A 343 2.36 -4.56 5.98
N ASN A 344 3.38 -3.77 6.37
CA ASN A 344 3.84 -3.69 7.75
C ASN A 344 3.08 -2.63 8.57
N TYR A 345 1.78 -2.81 8.74
CA TYR A 345 0.93 -1.96 9.59
C TYR A 345 1.42 -1.92 11.05
N ARG A 346 2.06 -3.01 11.51
CA ARG A 346 2.60 -3.12 12.88
C ARG A 346 3.71 -2.12 13.16
N TRP A 347 4.42 -1.64 12.14
CA TRP A 347 5.45 -0.61 12.27
C TRP A 347 4.84 0.76 12.59
N TYR A 348 3.74 1.15 11.92
CA TYR A 348 3.21 2.49 12.02
C TYR A 348 2.55 2.80 13.37
N MET A 349 1.76 1.90 13.91
CA MET A 349 1.02 2.14 15.16
C MET A 349 1.94 2.56 16.34
N PRO A 350 3.03 1.83 16.69
CA PRO A 350 3.95 2.27 17.74
C PRO A 350 4.77 3.49 17.33
N THR A 351 5.09 3.65 16.03
CA THR A 351 5.85 4.78 15.53
C THR A 351 5.06 6.08 15.69
N ARG A 352 3.79 6.08 15.28
CA ARG A 352 2.90 7.21 15.51
C ARG A 352 2.73 7.49 17.01
N SER A 353 2.56 6.44 17.83
CA SER A 353 2.39 6.58 19.27
C SER A 353 3.61 7.24 19.94
N PHE A 354 4.83 6.93 19.49
CA PHE A 354 6.03 7.55 20.04
C PHE A 354 6.25 8.99 19.57
N PHE A 355 6.11 9.24 18.26
CA PHE A 355 6.48 10.53 17.68
C PHE A 355 5.37 11.58 17.72
N ALA A 356 4.11 11.18 17.65
CA ALA A 356 3.01 12.09 17.38
C ALA A 356 1.85 12.05 18.39
N ASP A 357 1.47 10.88 18.93
CA ASP A 357 0.24 10.74 19.72
C ASP A 357 0.26 11.61 21.00
N ALA A 358 -0.92 12.10 21.33
CA ALA A 358 -1.16 12.79 22.60
C ALA A 358 -1.28 11.78 23.77
N LEU A 359 -1.02 12.24 24.99
CA LEU A 359 -1.24 11.42 26.20
C LEU A 359 -2.69 10.90 26.25
N PRO A 360 -2.91 9.67 26.74
CA PRO A 360 -1.98 8.76 27.45
C PRO A 360 -1.23 7.76 26.54
N GLN A 361 -1.30 7.89 25.22
CA GLN A 361 -0.77 6.90 24.27
C GLN A 361 0.73 7.09 23.97
N VAL A 362 1.36 8.16 24.47
CA VAL A 362 2.78 8.45 24.27
C VAL A 362 3.64 7.37 24.92
N ARG A 363 4.57 6.83 24.13
CA ARG A 363 5.57 5.84 24.59
C ARG A 363 6.89 6.52 24.88
N THR A 364 7.66 5.93 25.81
CA THR A 364 9.07 6.29 25.98
C THR A 364 9.91 5.71 24.83
N ALA A 365 11.09 6.26 24.58
CA ALA A 365 12.01 5.72 23.57
C ALA A 365 12.36 4.25 23.84
N SER A 366 12.55 3.85 25.10
CA SER A 366 12.83 2.46 25.47
C SER A 366 11.68 1.52 25.18
N GLU A 367 10.43 1.91 25.50
CA GLU A 367 9.23 1.13 25.20
C GLU A 367 9.03 1.02 23.69
N TYR A 368 9.29 2.09 22.95
CA TYR A 368 9.20 2.09 21.50
C TYR A 368 10.19 1.11 20.88
N VAL A 369 11.47 1.14 21.31
CA VAL A 369 12.50 0.20 20.85
C VAL A 369 12.11 -1.25 21.17
N MET A 370 11.68 -1.54 22.40
CA MET A 370 11.22 -2.88 22.77
C MET A 370 10.05 -3.36 21.89
N HIS A 371 9.14 -2.45 21.51
CA HIS A 371 8.03 -2.79 20.62
C HIS A 371 8.53 -3.11 19.20
N LEU A 372 9.41 -2.28 18.62
CA LEU A 372 10.00 -2.53 17.31
C LEU A 372 10.77 -3.87 17.26
N ASP A 373 11.51 -4.20 18.32
CA ASP A 373 12.19 -5.49 18.43
C ASP A 373 11.20 -6.65 18.52
N SER A 374 10.08 -6.46 19.23
CA SER A 374 9.07 -7.49 19.40
C SER A 374 8.36 -7.84 18.09
N ILE A 375 8.01 -6.84 17.27
CA ILE A 375 7.31 -7.05 16.00
C ILE A 375 8.18 -7.69 14.92
N SER A 376 9.49 -7.62 15.06
CA SER A 376 10.47 -8.20 14.12
C SER A 376 11.07 -9.52 14.63
N ARG A 377 10.64 -9.99 15.81
CA ARG A 377 11.23 -11.20 16.45
C ARG A 377 10.98 -12.44 15.58
N GLY A 378 12.03 -13.23 15.37
CA GLY A 378 11.96 -14.47 14.60
C GLY A 378 11.99 -14.29 13.09
N GLN A 379 11.99 -13.06 12.59
CA GLN A 379 12.13 -12.77 11.16
C GLN A 379 13.59 -12.61 10.78
N SER A 380 13.98 -13.21 9.64
CA SER A 380 15.33 -13.02 9.07
C SER A 380 15.54 -11.58 8.60
N LEU A 381 16.78 -11.14 8.53
CA LEU A 381 17.08 -9.76 8.09
C LEU A 381 16.61 -9.45 6.67
N PRO A 382 16.72 -10.36 5.67
CA PRO A 382 16.12 -10.16 4.35
C PRO A 382 14.62 -9.92 4.39
N VAL A 383 13.86 -10.72 5.15
CA VAL A 383 12.42 -10.52 5.34
C VAL A 383 12.13 -9.16 5.94
N ARG A 384 12.86 -8.78 7.01
CA ARG A 384 12.70 -7.48 7.67
C ARG A 384 12.97 -6.31 6.72
N ARG A 385 13.94 -6.45 5.77
CA ARG A 385 14.25 -5.43 4.76
C ARG A 385 13.15 -5.29 3.72
N ALA A 386 12.51 -6.41 3.35
CA ALA A 386 11.44 -6.43 2.36
C ALA A 386 10.06 -6.04 2.93
N MET A 387 9.90 -5.99 4.27
CA MET A 387 8.64 -5.55 4.90
C MET A 387 8.24 -4.16 4.43
N MET A 388 7.04 -4.03 3.91
CA MET A 388 6.50 -2.78 3.38
C MET A 388 6.07 -1.86 4.53
N ASN A 389 6.95 -0.96 4.98
CA ASN A 389 6.66 -0.01 6.06
C ASN A 389 5.74 1.10 5.54
N LEU A 390 4.47 1.08 5.92
CA LEU A 390 3.47 2.05 5.46
C LEU A 390 2.89 2.85 6.63
N ALA A 391 2.62 4.13 6.40
CA ALA A 391 1.93 5.02 7.33
C ALA A 391 0.47 5.24 6.95
N ALA A 392 0.13 5.08 5.68
CA ALA A 392 -1.21 5.17 5.12
C ALA A 392 -1.34 4.24 3.91
N SER A 393 -2.58 3.93 3.53
CA SER A 393 -2.94 3.16 2.34
C SER A 393 -4.34 3.55 1.86
N HIS A 394 -4.86 2.83 0.87
CA HIS A 394 -6.24 2.98 0.42
C HIS A 394 -7.29 2.46 1.43
N ASP A 395 -6.86 1.85 2.54
CA ASP A 395 -7.70 1.30 3.62
C ASP A 395 -7.49 1.99 4.96
N SER A 396 -6.66 3.03 5.02
CA SER A 396 -6.44 3.77 6.25
C SER A 396 -6.43 5.28 6.00
N GLU A 397 -6.76 6.04 7.03
CA GLU A 397 -6.68 7.50 6.99
C GLU A 397 -5.32 7.97 6.45
N ARG A 398 -5.32 9.07 5.67
CA ARG A 398 -4.09 9.65 5.13
C ARG A 398 -3.12 10.05 6.23
N PHE A 399 -1.83 9.95 5.94
CA PHE A 399 -0.77 10.14 6.90
C PHE A 399 -0.88 11.47 7.67
N GLY A 400 -1.04 12.60 6.98
CA GLY A 400 -1.22 13.89 7.63
C GLY A 400 -2.48 13.96 8.50
N THR A 401 -3.59 13.35 8.06
CA THR A 401 -4.85 13.30 8.81
C THR A 401 -4.76 12.41 10.04
N SER A 402 -4.04 11.29 9.93
CA SER A 402 -3.75 10.42 11.07
C SER A 402 -3.08 11.19 12.21
N ILE A 403 -2.07 12.01 11.88
CA ILE A 403 -1.35 12.84 12.85
C ILE A 403 -2.20 14.02 13.33
N LEU A 404 -2.98 14.67 12.46
CA LEU A 404 -3.88 15.78 12.81
C LEU A 404 -4.89 15.35 13.89
N ASN A 405 -5.38 14.13 13.78
CA ASN A 405 -6.34 13.53 14.72
C ASN A 405 -5.67 12.61 15.76
N ARG A 406 -4.43 12.93 16.17
CA ARG A 406 -3.60 12.12 17.09
C ARG A 406 -4.18 11.93 18.50
N GLY A 407 -5.30 12.56 18.82
CA GLY A 407 -6.07 12.26 20.01
C GLY A 407 -6.87 10.96 19.90
N ASN A 408 -7.10 10.47 18.70
CA ASN A 408 -7.70 9.16 18.40
C ASN A 408 -6.61 8.12 18.16
N ARG A 409 -6.92 6.85 18.42
CA ARG A 409 -6.01 5.74 18.09
C ARG A 409 -5.99 5.51 16.58
N TYR A 410 -4.86 5.00 16.07
CA TYR A 410 -4.73 4.58 14.67
C TYR A 410 -5.90 3.66 14.27
N LYS A 411 -6.55 3.98 13.14
CA LYS A 411 -7.70 3.25 12.58
C LYS A 411 -8.97 3.23 13.47
N TYR A 412 -8.98 3.88 14.61
CA TYR A 412 -10.15 3.91 15.50
C TYR A 412 -10.69 5.33 15.66
N ARG A 413 -11.93 5.53 15.25
CA ARG A 413 -12.58 6.85 15.18
C ARG A 413 -11.86 7.84 14.26
N MET A 414 -11.33 7.34 13.16
CA MET A 414 -10.58 8.13 12.18
C MET A 414 -11.45 8.60 11.00
N SER A 415 -12.74 8.74 11.23
CA SER A 415 -13.73 9.26 10.28
C SER A 415 -14.70 10.22 10.96
N PRO A 416 -15.20 11.26 10.26
CA PRO A 416 -16.26 12.12 10.78
C PRO A 416 -17.60 11.38 10.96
N ARG A 417 -17.75 10.16 10.41
CA ARG A 417 -18.88 9.26 10.69
C ARG A 417 -18.84 8.68 12.10
N GLU A 418 -17.66 8.52 12.66
CA GLU A 418 -17.45 7.82 13.93
C GLU A 418 -17.33 8.78 15.12
N THR A 419 -16.90 10.02 14.87
CA THR A 419 -16.78 11.01 15.94
C THR A 419 -16.98 12.44 15.42
N GLU A 420 -17.77 13.21 16.18
CA GLU A 420 -18.06 14.62 15.87
C GLU A 420 -16.84 15.54 15.98
N THR A 421 -15.86 15.14 16.78
CA THR A 421 -14.63 15.92 16.99
C THR A 421 -13.55 15.63 15.96
N PHE A 422 -13.83 14.75 14.99
CA PHE A 422 -12.89 14.45 13.93
C PHE A 422 -12.63 15.68 13.05
N ARG A 423 -11.37 16.01 12.87
CA ARG A 423 -10.92 17.13 12.04
C ARG A 423 -10.75 16.68 10.59
N VAL A 424 -11.55 17.26 9.70
CA VAL A 424 -11.48 17.05 8.25
C VAL A 424 -10.56 18.06 7.54
N ASP A 425 -9.97 18.99 8.31
CA ASP A 425 -9.17 20.10 7.81
C ASP A 425 -7.84 19.65 7.21
N LYS A 426 -7.25 20.55 6.41
CA LYS A 426 -5.86 20.44 5.96
C LYS A 426 -4.90 20.40 7.17
N PRO A 427 -3.90 19.50 7.17
CA PRO A 427 -2.87 19.45 8.20
C PRO A 427 -2.15 20.78 8.40
N ASP A 428 -2.01 21.21 9.66
CA ASP A 428 -1.28 22.42 10.03
C ASP A 428 0.24 22.20 10.05
N ALA A 429 1.00 23.30 10.18
CA ALA A 429 2.47 23.27 10.17
C ALA A 429 3.06 22.36 11.27
N TRP A 430 2.39 22.26 12.44
CA TRP A 430 2.81 21.35 13.50
C TRP A 430 2.62 19.89 13.11
N THR A 431 1.49 19.55 12.52
CA THR A 431 1.21 18.22 11.98
C THR A 431 2.24 17.81 10.92
N LEU A 432 2.57 18.73 9.99
CA LEU A 432 3.58 18.49 8.96
C LEU A 432 4.99 18.29 9.56
N ARG A 433 5.34 18.99 10.66
CA ARG A 433 6.59 18.76 11.39
C ARG A 433 6.66 17.35 11.97
N LEU A 434 5.59 16.88 12.60
CA LEU A 434 5.49 15.50 13.12
C LEU A 434 5.54 14.46 11.98
N GLN A 435 4.90 14.74 10.86
CA GLN A 435 4.94 13.89 9.67
C GLN A 435 6.37 13.74 9.15
N ARG A 436 7.11 14.84 9.02
CA ARG A 436 8.53 14.82 8.60
C ARG A 436 9.41 14.01 9.55
N LEU A 437 9.15 14.06 10.86
CA LEU A 437 9.87 13.29 11.86
C LEU A 437 9.66 11.77 11.65
N ILE A 438 8.42 11.35 11.42
CA ILE A 438 8.08 9.94 11.15
C ILE A 438 8.64 9.50 9.79
N LEU A 439 8.59 10.35 8.76
CA LEU A 439 9.20 10.08 7.46
C LEU A 439 10.71 9.83 7.57
N ALA A 440 11.44 10.66 8.33
CA ALA A 440 12.86 10.43 8.57
C ALA A 440 13.10 9.04 9.19
N HIS A 441 12.24 8.58 10.09
CA HIS A 441 12.32 7.22 10.64
C HIS A 441 11.99 6.17 9.58
N GLN A 442 10.92 6.33 8.79
CA GLN A 442 10.50 5.38 7.76
C GLN A 442 11.61 5.09 6.74
N PHE A 443 12.31 6.14 6.30
CA PHE A 443 13.35 6.04 5.27
C PHE A 443 14.72 5.61 5.81
N THR A 444 14.94 5.64 7.11
CA THR A 444 16.22 5.28 7.73
C THR A 444 16.19 4.00 8.57
N TYR A 445 14.99 3.53 8.94
CA TYR A 445 14.80 2.28 9.66
C TYR A 445 14.86 1.06 8.71
N ILE A 446 14.89 -0.15 9.27
CA ILE A 446 14.85 -1.41 8.52
C ILE A 446 13.45 -1.60 7.93
N GLY A 447 13.37 -1.95 6.65
CA GLY A 447 12.15 -2.16 5.89
C GLY A 447 12.15 -1.36 4.59
N ALA A 448 11.24 -1.67 3.68
CA ALA A 448 11.00 -0.96 2.44
C ALA A 448 9.96 0.15 2.68
N PRO A 449 10.33 1.43 2.53
CA PRO A 449 9.38 2.53 2.74
C PRO A 449 8.30 2.52 1.66
N HIS A 450 7.06 2.80 2.07
CA HIS A 450 5.89 2.85 1.20
C HIS A 450 5.22 4.22 1.28
N ILE A 451 4.82 4.74 0.13
CA ILE A 451 4.10 6.01 -0.03
C ILE A 451 2.71 5.70 -0.60
N TRP A 452 1.66 6.15 0.08
CA TRP A 452 0.31 6.18 -0.46
C TRP A 452 0.16 7.37 -1.42
N ASN A 453 -0.36 7.14 -2.63
CA ASN A 453 -0.41 8.16 -3.67
C ASN A 453 -1.00 9.49 -3.19
N GLY A 454 -0.22 10.57 -3.34
CA GLY A 454 -0.59 11.92 -2.93
C GLY A 454 -0.20 12.30 -1.50
N ASP A 455 0.26 11.38 -0.66
CA ASP A 455 0.76 11.73 0.68
C ASP A 455 2.05 12.56 0.60
N GLU A 456 2.85 12.37 -0.44
CA GLU A 456 4.02 13.21 -0.73
C GLU A 456 3.66 14.63 -1.16
N LEU A 457 2.43 14.84 -1.62
CA LEU A 457 1.88 16.15 -1.99
C LEU A 457 1.09 16.78 -0.83
N GLY A 458 1.07 16.16 0.34
CA GLY A 458 0.39 16.66 1.54
C GLY A 458 -1.13 16.50 1.50
N MET A 459 -1.66 15.53 0.78
CA MET A 459 -3.09 15.23 0.77
C MET A 459 -3.59 14.83 2.16
N TRP A 460 -4.87 15.09 2.39
CA TRP A 460 -5.58 14.77 3.63
C TRP A 460 -6.92 14.10 3.36
N GLY A 461 -7.39 13.29 4.31
CA GLY A 461 -8.64 12.56 4.23
C GLY A 461 -8.73 11.57 5.39
N GLY A 462 -9.93 11.40 5.94
CA GLY A 462 -10.24 10.43 6.98
C GLY A 462 -10.13 8.99 6.48
N ASP A 463 -10.62 8.07 7.29
CA ASP A 463 -10.74 6.65 6.91
C ASP A 463 -11.72 6.45 5.75
N ASP A 464 -11.80 5.24 5.21
CA ASP A 464 -12.60 4.91 4.03
C ASP A 464 -14.00 5.56 4.04
N PRO A 465 -14.35 6.28 2.98
CA PRO A 465 -13.69 6.48 1.67
C PRO A 465 -12.84 7.75 1.55
N ASP A 466 -12.70 8.55 2.62
CA ASP A 466 -12.18 9.92 2.55
C ASP A 466 -10.69 10.01 2.17
N MET A 467 -9.89 8.94 2.40
CA MET A 467 -8.50 8.87 1.95
C MET A 467 -8.36 8.64 0.43
N ARG A 468 -9.45 8.30 -0.27
CA ARG A 468 -9.44 7.98 -1.72
C ARG A 468 -9.79 9.18 -2.59
N LYS A 469 -9.45 10.41 -2.16
CA LYS A 469 -9.55 11.61 -2.98
C LYS A 469 -8.68 11.51 -4.24
N PRO A 470 -9.08 12.15 -5.37
CA PRO A 470 -8.22 12.28 -6.54
C PRO A 470 -6.95 13.07 -6.18
N ILE A 471 -5.81 12.73 -6.81
CA ILE A 471 -4.52 13.36 -6.51
C ILE A 471 -4.55 14.85 -6.86
N ILE A 472 -3.99 15.67 -5.95
CA ILE A 472 -3.85 17.11 -6.12
C ILE A 472 -2.60 17.45 -6.94
N TRP A 473 -2.64 17.14 -8.24
CA TRP A 473 -1.52 17.43 -9.15
C TRP A 473 -1.16 18.94 -9.16
N PRO A 474 0.13 19.31 -9.10
CA PRO A 474 0.55 20.71 -9.00
C PRO A 474 0.13 21.61 -10.16
N GLU A 475 -0.11 21.01 -11.34
CA GLU A 475 -0.54 21.72 -12.55
C GLU A 475 -2.03 22.04 -12.60
N LEU A 476 -2.83 21.46 -11.68
CA LEU A 476 -4.28 21.65 -11.64
C LEU A 476 -4.69 22.74 -10.62
N ASN A 477 -5.79 23.41 -10.91
CA ASN A 477 -6.40 24.37 -10.00
C ASN A 477 -7.64 23.75 -9.36
N PHE A 478 -7.56 23.47 -8.08
CA PHE A 478 -8.63 22.85 -7.31
C PHE A 478 -9.54 23.90 -6.69
N GLU A 479 -10.81 23.56 -6.50
CA GLU A 479 -11.71 24.28 -5.62
C GLU A 479 -11.20 24.20 -4.17
N ASP A 480 -11.41 25.28 -3.40
CA ASP A 480 -11.15 25.22 -1.97
C ASP A 480 -12.13 24.28 -1.28
N GLU A 481 -11.67 23.45 -0.36
CA GLU A 481 -12.55 22.63 0.45
C GLU A 481 -13.25 23.48 1.52
N VAL A 482 -14.55 23.60 1.41
CA VAL A 482 -15.42 24.34 2.35
C VAL A 482 -16.59 23.50 2.86
N ALA A 483 -16.95 22.44 2.15
CA ALA A 483 -18.02 21.53 2.53
C ALA A 483 -17.62 20.60 3.67
N HIS A 484 -18.60 20.13 4.43
CA HIS A 484 -18.45 19.09 5.46
C HIS A 484 -19.53 18.01 5.23
N PRO A 485 -19.23 16.70 5.31
CA PRO A 485 -20.16 15.63 4.92
C PRO A 485 -21.46 15.59 5.72
N PHE A 486 -21.51 16.27 6.88
CA PHE A 486 -22.70 16.39 7.72
C PHE A 486 -23.19 17.85 7.86
N GLY A 487 -22.85 18.73 6.92
CA GLY A 487 -23.29 20.14 6.95
C GLY A 487 -22.77 20.97 8.14
N ARG A 488 -21.74 20.49 8.86
CA ARG A 488 -21.13 21.22 9.97
C ARG A 488 -20.25 22.35 9.44
N PHE A 489 -19.98 23.34 10.29
CA PHE A 489 -19.00 24.37 9.95
C PHE A 489 -17.61 23.75 9.75
N ARG A 490 -16.98 24.13 8.66
CA ARG A 490 -15.59 23.83 8.33
C ARG A 490 -14.87 25.12 7.93
N LYS A 491 -13.62 25.25 8.37
CA LYS A 491 -12.75 26.31 7.88
C LYS A 491 -12.45 26.05 6.39
N ARG A 492 -12.35 27.12 5.59
CA ARG A 492 -11.89 27.06 4.20
C ARG A 492 -10.46 26.59 4.15
N ASP A 493 -10.19 25.53 3.41
CA ASP A 493 -8.85 25.00 3.15
C ASP A 493 -8.53 25.13 1.66
N THR A 494 -7.46 25.84 1.36
CA THR A 494 -6.96 25.92 -0.02
C THR A 494 -6.30 24.59 -0.41
N VAL A 495 -6.83 23.97 -1.46
CA VAL A 495 -6.33 22.70 -2.00
C VAL A 495 -5.19 22.98 -2.95
N LYS A 496 -3.97 22.67 -2.52
CA LYS A 496 -2.75 22.82 -3.29
C LYS A 496 -1.69 21.84 -2.82
N ALA A 497 -0.95 21.26 -3.78
CA ALA A 497 0.18 20.38 -3.50
C ALA A 497 1.25 21.07 -2.63
N ASP A 498 1.74 20.36 -1.61
CA ASP A 498 2.85 20.79 -0.75
C ASP A 498 4.18 20.34 -1.37
N MET A 499 4.77 21.25 -2.19
CA MET A 499 6.01 20.96 -2.87
C MET A 499 7.23 20.91 -1.92
N ASP A 500 7.14 21.52 -0.73
CA ASP A 500 8.19 21.38 0.30
C ASP A 500 8.18 19.99 0.93
N LEU A 501 6.99 19.41 1.14
CA LEU A 501 6.86 18.03 1.59
C LEU A 501 7.31 17.05 0.50
N HIS A 502 6.95 17.31 -0.76
CA HIS A 502 7.43 16.54 -1.91
C HIS A 502 8.96 16.55 -2.00
N ALA A 503 9.58 17.71 -1.92
CA ALA A 503 11.04 17.86 -1.93
C ALA A 503 11.69 17.10 -0.75
N TYR A 504 11.05 17.08 0.41
CA TYR A 504 11.52 16.32 1.58
C TYR A 504 11.47 14.81 1.34
N HIS A 505 10.40 14.27 0.75
CA HIS A 505 10.34 12.86 0.34
C HIS A 505 11.46 12.52 -0.64
N LYS A 506 11.63 13.34 -1.68
CA LYS A 506 12.68 13.16 -2.70
C LYS A 506 14.07 13.15 -2.06
N ALA A 507 14.33 14.05 -1.11
CA ALA A 507 15.60 14.10 -0.37
C ALA A 507 15.82 12.81 0.45
N LEU A 508 14.83 12.34 1.20
CA LEU A 508 14.93 11.11 1.98
C LEU A 508 15.15 9.86 1.11
N ILE A 509 14.47 9.77 -0.02
CA ILE A 509 14.65 8.69 -1.00
C ILE A 509 16.10 8.72 -1.54
N ALA A 510 16.58 9.91 -1.93
CA ALA A 510 17.95 10.09 -2.43
C ALA A 510 19.00 9.74 -1.35
N ILE A 511 18.78 10.15 -0.09
CA ILE A 511 19.63 9.78 1.05
C ILE A 511 19.68 8.27 1.22
N ARG A 512 18.53 7.58 1.22
CA ARG A 512 18.47 6.12 1.36
C ARG A 512 19.20 5.41 0.22
N ARG A 513 18.96 5.80 -1.02
CA ARG A 513 19.58 5.17 -2.22
C ARG A 513 21.09 5.36 -2.29
N ARG A 514 21.62 6.51 -1.83
CA ARG A 514 23.06 6.82 -1.85
C ARG A 514 23.82 6.24 -0.65
N ASN A 515 23.14 5.70 0.35
CA ASN A 515 23.75 5.19 1.57
C ASN A 515 23.35 3.73 1.81
N PRO A 516 24.15 2.75 1.32
CA PRO A 516 23.85 1.32 1.47
C PRO A 516 23.62 0.88 2.92
N ALA A 517 24.19 1.57 3.91
CA ALA A 517 23.93 1.32 5.31
C ALA A 517 22.45 1.44 5.67
N LEU A 518 21.67 2.30 5.01
CA LEU A 518 20.24 2.48 5.29
C LEU A 518 19.38 1.34 4.72
N VAL A 519 19.88 0.61 3.73
CA VAL A 519 19.23 -0.57 3.16
C VAL A 519 19.79 -1.85 3.79
N TRP A 520 21.11 -2.07 3.65
CA TRP A 520 21.77 -3.33 3.95
C TRP A 520 22.36 -3.41 5.34
N GLY A 521 22.54 -2.25 6.01
CA GLY A 521 23.21 -2.16 7.30
C GLY A 521 22.46 -2.85 8.43
N ASP A 522 23.23 -3.28 9.43
CA ASP A 522 22.73 -3.58 10.76
C ASP A 522 22.19 -2.33 11.45
N LEU A 523 21.52 -2.52 12.57
CA LEU A 523 20.96 -1.42 13.36
C LEU A 523 21.45 -1.55 14.81
N GLN A 524 22.11 -0.50 15.29
CA GLN A 524 22.59 -0.43 16.67
C GLN A 524 22.06 0.82 17.36
N TYR A 525 21.20 0.67 18.35
CA TYR A 525 20.75 1.80 19.16
C TYR A 525 21.90 2.42 19.96
N LYS A 526 21.88 3.75 20.10
CA LYS A 526 22.87 4.52 20.82
C LYS A 526 22.24 5.22 22.02
N PRO A 527 22.93 5.26 23.19
CA PRO A 527 22.45 6.00 24.35
C PRO A 527 22.31 7.50 24.05
N THR A 528 21.25 8.10 24.56
CA THR A 528 21.03 9.56 24.52
C THR A 528 20.93 10.10 25.95
N ALA A 529 21.22 11.37 26.14
CA ALA A 529 21.05 12.04 27.41
C ALA A 529 19.57 12.21 27.83
N ASP A 530 18.65 12.06 26.90
CA ASP A 530 17.22 12.03 27.15
C ASP A 530 16.60 10.71 26.64
N PRO A 531 16.73 9.61 27.42
CA PRO A 531 16.26 8.29 26.98
C PRO A 531 14.73 8.15 26.94
N LEU A 532 13.98 9.14 27.43
CA LEU A 532 12.52 9.12 27.39
C LEU A 532 11.97 9.69 26.10
N GLN A 533 12.62 10.76 25.56
CA GLN A 533 12.09 11.55 24.45
C GLN A 533 13.05 11.64 23.25
N SER A 534 14.17 10.91 23.28
CA SER A 534 15.14 10.94 22.20
C SER A 534 15.56 9.54 21.80
N LEU A 535 15.73 9.34 20.50
CA LEU A 535 16.14 8.06 19.92
C LEU A 535 17.35 8.29 19.03
N ALA A 536 18.36 7.43 19.15
CA ALA A 536 19.48 7.43 18.21
C ALA A 536 19.85 6.00 17.83
N TYR A 537 20.21 5.78 16.57
CA TYR A 537 20.74 4.50 16.09
C TYR A 537 21.78 4.69 14.99
N LEU A 538 22.74 3.79 14.99
CA LEU A 538 23.75 3.67 13.95
C LEU A 538 23.35 2.58 12.95
N ARG A 539 23.41 2.89 11.66
CA ARG A 539 23.32 1.95 10.54
C ARG A 539 24.70 1.79 9.93
N SER A 540 25.16 0.55 9.73
CA SER A 540 26.51 0.29 9.22
C SER A 540 26.53 -0.82 8.19
N HIS A 541 27.20 -0.58 7.03
CA HIS A 541 27.40 -1.55 5.95
C HIS A 541 28.66 -1.18 5.15
N ASP A 542 29.62 -2.10 5.05
CA ASP A 542 30.83 -1.99 4.22
C ASP A 542 31.54 -0.62 4.27
N GLY A 543 31.73 -0.10 5.48
CA GLY A 543 32.37 1.20 5.71
C GLY A 543 31.45 2.41 5.60
N ASN A 544 30.27 2.30 4.97
CA ASN A 544 29.24 3.32 5.04
C ASN A 544 28.57 3.30 6.41
N ARG A 545 28.56 4.42 7.12
CA ARG A 545 28.02 4.54 8.47
C ARG A 545 27.14 5.78 8.59
N ILE A 546 25.89 5.59 9.02
CA ILE A 546 24.90 6.64 9.19
C ILE A 546 24.38 6.61 10.62
N LEU A 547 24.58 7.69 11.36
CA LEU A 547 23.93 7.92 12.65
C LEU A 547 22.64 8.71 12.43
N VAL A 548 21.53 8.18 12.89
CA VAL A 548 20.23 8.85 12.84
C VAL A 548 19.83 9.21 14.27
N VAL A 549 19.44 10.46 14.46
CA VAL A 549 19.11 11.02 15.78
C VAL A 549 17.77 11.73 15.71
N PHE A 550 16.89 11.43 16.66
CA PHE A 550 15.54 12.01 16.79
C PHE A 550 15.42 12.74 18.12
N HIS A 551 14.98 13.99 18.06
CA HIS A 551 14.62 14.79 19.20
C HIS A 551 13.11 14.95 19.26
N ASN A 552 12.47 14.19 20.15
CA ASN A 552 11.01 14.10 20.21
C ASN A 552 10.37 15.09 21.21
N ARG A 553 11.15 16.00 21.80
CA ARG A 553 10.61 17.11 22.61
C ARG A 553 10.04 18.20 21.71
N ALA A 554 9.16 19.03 22.26
CA ALA A 554 8.58 20.16 21.53
C ALA A 554 9.51 21.38 21.48
N ASP A 555 10.38 21.52 22.45
CA ASP A 555 11.33 22.63 22.64
C ASP A 555 12.69 22.31 21.99
N ASP A 556 13.36 23.35 21.54
CA ASP A 556 14.72 23.26 21.03
C ASP A 556 15.70 22.95 22.17
N GLY A 557 16.83 22.29 21.84
CA GLY A 557 17.81 21.94 22.85
C GLY A 557 19.09 21.36 22.29
N THR A 558 20.03 21.05 23.15
CA THR A 558 21.24 20.30 22.78
C THR A 558 21.11 18.87 23.27
N LEU A 559 21.12 17.92 22.34
CA LEU A 559 21.07 16.50 22.64
C LEU A 559 22.48 15.89 22.62
N ALA A 560 22.84 15.18 23.67
CA ALA A 560 24.06 14.39 23.71
C ALA A 560 23.76 12.94 23.30
N VAL A 561 24.58 12.40 22.42
CA VAL A 561 24.58 10.98 22.00
C VAL A 561 25.92 10.36 22.37
N ASP A 562 25.89 9.27 23.11
CA ASP A 562 27.10 8.61 23.62
C ASP A 562 27.46 7.35 22.83
N GLY A 563 28.73 6.92 22.92
CA GLY A 563 29.21 5.70 22.24
C GLY A 563 29.21 5.79 20.72
N VAL A 564 29.40 6.99 20.20
CA VAL A 564 29.48 7.23 18.76
C VAL A 564 30.90 7.02 18.23
N PRO A 565 31.10 6.54 17.00
CA PRO A 565 32.42 6.38 16.39
C PRO A 565 33.16 7.71 16.30
N THR A 566 34.51 7.66 16.30
CA THR A 566 35.33 8.81 15.96
C THR A 566 35.18 9.17 14.47
N GLY A 567 35.21 10.46 14.13
CA GLY A 567 35.09 10.94 12.75
C GLY A 567 34.42 12.30 12.65
N SER A 568 34.22 12.76 11.41
CA SER A 568 33.38 13.91 11.10
C SER A 568 31.97 13.44 10.77
N TYR A 569 30.99 14.21 11.20
CA TYR A 569 29.57 13.92 10.99
C TYR A 569 28.96 15.00 10.09
N THR A 570 28.51 14.61 8.92
CA THR A 570 27.84 15.54 7.98
C THR A 570 26.35 15.22 7.95
N ASP A 571 25.51 16.17 8.29
CA ASP A 571 24.06 16.02 8.15
C ASP A 571 23.68 16.01 6.66
N LEU A 572 22.97 14.96 6.26
CA LEU A 572 22.57 14.76 4.87
C LEU A 572 21.32 15.57 4.48
N LEU A 573 20.65 16.18 5.46
CA LEU A 573 19.49 17.04 5.23
C LEU A 573 19.87 18.50 5.00
N ASP A 574 20.85 19.03 5.74
CA ASP A 574 21.23 20.46 5.69
C ASP A 574 22.71 20.72 5.38
N GLY A 575 23.53 19.69 5.30
CA GLY A 575 24.97 19.77 5.03
C GLY A 575 25.82 20.23 6.22
N SER A 576 25.24 20.47 7.39
CA SER A 576 25.98 20.89 8.59
C SER A 576 26.97 19.82 9.07
N SER A 577 28.09 20.25 9.66
CA SER A 577 29.16 19.35 10.14
C SER A 577 29.32 19.40 11.64
N HIS A 578 29.51 18.23 12.26
CA HIS A 578 29.66 18.06 13.68
C HIS A 578 30.86 17.13 13.98
N VAL A 579 31.50 17.33 15.11
CA VAL A 579 32.62 16.48 15.56
C VAL A 579 32.35 16.03 17.01
N PRO A 580 32.48 14.73 17.32
CA PRO A 580 32.34 14.28 18.70
C PRO A 580 33.50 14.77 19.57
N SER A 581 33.23 14.92 20.86
CA SER A 581 34.26 15.16 21.84
C SER A 581 35.23 13.96 21.98
N GLU A 582 36.37 14.16 22.62
CA GLU A 582 37.42 13.13 22.80
C GLU A 582 36.91 11.83 23.43
N ASN A 583 35.82 11.88 24.20
CA ASN A 583 35.20 10.71 24.86
C ASN A 583 34.14 9.99 24.00
N GLY A 584 34.05 10.25 22.69
CA GLY A 584 33.03 9.63 21.81
C GLY A 584 31.60 10.08 22.10
N ARG A 585 31.43 11.28 22.61
CA ARG A 585 30.15 11.92 22.88
C ARG A 585 29.90 13.01 21.87
N LEU A 586 28.79 12.94 21.14
CA LEU A 586 28.37 13.94 20.15
C LEU A 586 27.31 14.84 20.77
N LEU A 587 27.54 16.17 20.69
CA LEU A 587 26.58 17.19 21.09
C LEU A 587 25.94 17.81 19.85
N LEU A 588 24.63 17.69 19.74
CA LEU A 588 23.86 18.14 18.59
C LEU A 588 22.86 19.22 18.98
N PRO A 589 22.94 20.41 18.41
CA PRO A 589 21.82 21.36 18.44
C PRO A 589 20.64 20.74 17.69
N MET A 590 19.49 20.65 18.32
CA MET A 590 18.27 20.06 17.77
C MET A 590 17.11 21.04 17.93
N GLU A 591 16.36 21.23 16.87
CA GLU A 591 15.04 21.86 16.98
C GLU A 591 14.05 20.88 17.62
N GLY A 592 12.99 21.41 18.21
CA GLY A 592 11.89 20.59 18.73
C GLY A 592 11.24 19.77 17.63
N LYS A 593 10.96 18.48 17.92
CA LYS A 593 10.38 17.53 16.94
C LYS A 593 11.16 17.50 15.62
N SER A 594 12.46 17.20 15.72
CA SER A 594 13.35 17.13 14.55
C SER A 594 14.19 15.85 14.51
N ALA A 595 14.75 15.57 13.34
CA ALA A 595 15.69 14.48 13.11
C ALA A 595 16.94 14.98 12.42
N ARG A 596 18.09 14.31 12.66
CA ARG A 596 19.32 14.45 11.90
C ARG A 596 19.77 13.11 11.34
N ILE A 597 20.24 13.13 10.10
CA ILE A 597 20.73 11.94 9.38
C ILE A 597 22.21 12.20 9.05
N LEU A 598 23.09 11.67 9.87
CA LEU A 598 24.49 12.05 9.90
C LEU A 598 25.37 10.97 9.25
N ARG A 599 26.04 11.28 8.14
CA ARG A 599 27.06 10.42 7.55
C ARG A 599 28.38 10.60 8.31
N ILE A 600 28.98 9.47 8.69
CA ILE A 600 30.24 9.43 9.42
C ILE A 600 31.39 9.20 8.45
N THR A 601 32.37 10.12 8.44
CA THR A 601 33.62 9.98 7.69
C THR A 601 34.77 9.77 8.67
N SER A 602 35.49 8.65 8.51
CA SER A 602 36.65 8.35 9.37
C SER A 602 37.81 9.33 9.06
N PRO A 603 38.65 9.69 10.05
CA PRO A 603 39.76 10.62 9.83
C PRO A 603 40.81 10.15 8.79
N THR A 604 40.80 8.86 8.45
CA THR A 604 41.79 8.22 7.56
C THR A 604 41.26 7.87 6.17
N SER A 605 40.01 8.18 5.84
CA SER A 605 39.47 7.93 4.51
C SER A 605 39.70 9.17 3.63
N PRO A 606 40.35 9.05 2.45
CA PRO A 606 40.36 10.15 1.49
C PRO A 606 38.91 10.45 1.08
N SER A 607 38.57 11.73 0.93
CA SER A 607 37.27 12.12 0.37
C SER A 607 37.11 11.48 -1.01
N PRO A 608 35.99 10.80 -1.30
CA PRO A 608 35.70 10.46 -2.68
C PRO A 608 35.48 11.78 -3.44
N ASP A 609 36.32 12.03 -4.43
CA ASP A 609 36.09 13.07 -5.43
C ASP A 609 34.83 12.70 -6.24
N TRP A 610 33.76 13.46 -6.06
CA TRP A 610 32.52 13.41 -6.86
C TRP A 610 32.15 14.78 -7.36
#